data_91d4308a157450517df3fc8e7dd7e33d
#
_entry.id   91d4308a157450517df3fc8e7dd7e33d
#
_cell.length_a   1.000
_cell.length_b   1.000
_cell.length_c   1.000
_cell.angle_alpha   90.00
_cell.angle_beta   90.00
_cell.angle_gamma   90.00
#
_symmetry.space_group_name_H-M   'P 1'
#
loop_
_entity.id
_entity.type
_entity.pdbx_description
1 polymer ?
#
loop_
_entity_poly.entity_id
_entity_poly.type
_entity_poly.pdbx_seq_one_letter_code
_entity_poly.pdbx_strand_id
1 'polypeptide(L)'
;MARFRALDLRVESKPDLTPVSDADTAVEKAIRATLARARPRDGVLGEEYGMSEAAAGPGSRHWVIDPIDGTKNFIRGVPIWGTLIALMEGDKPVAGLVSAPALGRRWWGATGHGAYAGRHQAGATRIQVSAVNRLADASFCYSSLGTWEETGRLEPMLDIMRQVWRSRAYGDFYGYMLLAEGALDVMVEPELSLWDVAALIPIITEAGGHITDLDGRPGPGGGSAIASNGHLHEDVLTKLARQH
;
A
#
# COMPACT_ATOMS: atom_id res chain seq x y z
N MET A 1 -8.80 16.54 -3.24
CA MET A 1 -9.76 17.12 -2.24
C MET A 1 -11.00 17.69 -2.90
N ALA A 2 -10.94 18.41 -4.04
CA ALA A 2 -12.13 19.06 -4.64
C ALA A 2 -13.30 18.09 -4.97
N ARG A 3 -13.01 16.83 -5.28
CA ARG A 3 -14.03 15.80 -5.59
C ARG A 3 -14.43 14.94 -4.38
N PHE A 4 -13.66 14.95 -3.30
CA PHE A 4 -14.00 14.19 -2.09
C PHE A 4 -15.27 14.76 -1.45
N ARG A 5 -16.29 13.92 -1.29
CA ARG A 5 -17.65 14.29 -0.84
C ARG A 5 -18.39 15.27 -1.76
N ALA A 6 -17.99 15.36 -3.04
CA ALA A 6 -18.72 16.16 -4.01
C ALA A 6 -20.08 15.52 -4.33
N LEU A 7 -21.16 16.32 -4.37
CA LEU A 7 -22.51 15.84 -4.64
C LEU A 7 -22.70 15.33 -6.08
N ASP A 8 -21.85 15.78 -7.00
CA ASP A 8 -21.84 15.44 -8.42
C ASP A 8 -20.70 14.47 -8.79
N LEU A 9 -20.15 13.72 -7.81
CA LEU A 9 -19.14 12.71 -8.05
C LEU A 9 -19.67 11.65 -9.01
N ARG A 10 -18.96 11.41 -10.10
CA ARG A 10 -19.29 10.35 -11.06
C ARG A 10 -18.54 9.10 -10.68
N VAL A 11 -19.26 7.99 -10.58
CA VAL A 11 -18.72 6.66 -10.24
C VAL A 11 -19.16 5.69 -11.32
N GLU A 12 -18.20 4.93 -11.84
CA GLU A 12 -18.40 3.88 -12.83
C GLU A 12 -17.85 2.56 -12.26
N SER A 13 -18.29 1.44 -12.84
CA SER A 13 -17.72 0.12 -12.52
C SER A 13 -16.74 -0.29 -13.61
N LYS A 14 -15.54 -0.70 -13.22
CA LYS A 14 -14.56 -1.33 -14.11
C LYS A 14 -15.07 -2.73 -14.57
N PRO A 15 -14.46 -3.35 -15.60
CA PRO A 15 -14.83 -4.70 -16.04
C PRO A 15 -14.72 -5.78 -14.95
N ASP A 16 -13.85 -5.59 -13.96
CA ASP A 16 -13.66 -6.44 -12.78
C ASP A 16 -14.63 -6.13 -11.64
N LEU A 17 -15.63 -5.26 -11.89
CA LEU A 17 -16.63 -4.78 -10.94
C LEU A 17 -16.10 -3.88 -9.83
N THR A 18 -14.83 -3.51 -9.83
CA THR A 18 -14.29 -2.51 -8.91
C THR A 18 -14.77 -1.10 -9.30
N PRO A 19 -15.04 -0.21 -8.34
CA PRO A 19 -15.47 1.14 -8.64
C PRO A 19 -14.29 2.02 -9.04
N VAL A 20 -14.55 2.95 -9.97
CA VAL A 20 -13.67 4.07 -10.32
C VAL A 20 -14.47 5.36 -10.30
N SER A 21 -13.87 6.45 -9.84
CA SER A 21 -14.49 7.77 -9.92
C SER A 21 -13.78 8.70 -10.90
N ASP A 22 -14.44 9.78 -11.28
CA ASP A 22 -13.82 10.83 -12.09
C ASP A 22 -12.62 11.50 -11.38
N ALA A 23 -12.50 11.31 -10.07
CA ALA A 23 -11.35 11.77 -9.31
C ALA A 23 -10.11 10.92 -9.56
N ASP A 24 -10.25 9.57 -9.63
CA ASP A 24 -9.13 8.64 -9.88
C ASP A 24 -8.45 8.99 -11.21
N THR A 25 -9.23 9.06 -12.29
CA THR A 25 -8.73 9.40 -13.63
C THR A 25 -8.12 10.81 -13.69
N ALA A 26 -8.72 11.79 -13.02
CA ALA A 26 -8.21 13.16 -13.01
C ALA A 26 -6.89 13.28 -12.24
N VAL A 27 -6.75 12.58 -11.10
CA VAL A 27 -5.52 12.56 -10.29
C VAL A 27 -4.39 11.90 -11.06
N GLU A 28 -4.61 10.71 -11.64
CA GLU A 28 -3.58 10.03 -12.41
C GLU A 28 -3.13 10.87 -13.62
N LYS A 29 -4.06 11.46 -14.37
CA LYS A 29 -3.75 12.36 -15.48
C LYS A 29 -2.87 13.55 -15.07
N ALA A 30 -3.15 14.17 -13.93
CA ALA A 30 -2.38 15.29 -13.40
C ALA A 30 -0.95 14.87 -12.98
N ILE A 31 -0.81 13.71 -12.35
CA ILE A 31 0.50 13.16 -11.96
C ILE A 31 1.31 12.82 -13.20
N ARG A 32 0.74 12.12 -14.18
CA ARG A 32 1.38 11.81 -15.47
C ARG A 32 1.87 13.06 -16.19
N ALA A 33 1.06 14.10 -16.27
CA ALA A 33 1.45 15.37 -16.90
C ALA A 33 2.59 16.06 -16.15
N THR A 34 2.67 15.92 -14.85
CA THR A 34 3.76 16.45 -14.02
C THR A 34 5.05 15.66 -14.26
N LEU A 35 4.97 14.33 -14.25
CA LEU A 35 6.11 13.44 -14.49
C LEU A 35 6.65 13.60 -15.92
N ALA A 36 5.80 13.71 -16.93
CA ALA A 36 6.21 13.91 -18.30
C ALA A 36 7.07 15.19 -18.48
N ARG A 37 6.80 16.25 -17.70
CA ARG A 37 7.62 17.48 -17.73
C ARG A 37 8.90 17.35 -16.91
N ALA A 38 8.81 16.72 -15.72
CA ALA A 38 9.93 16.65 -14.79
C ALA A 38 10.89 15.48 -15.07
N ARG A 39 10.38 14.40 -15.64
CA ARG A 39 11.06 13.12 -15.87
C ARG A 39 10.70 12.51 -17.23
N PRO A 40 10.97 13.19 -18.34
CA PRO A 40 10.49 12.81 -19.68
C PRO A 40 11.05 11.48 -20.21
N ARG A 41 12.07 10.90 -19.54
CA ARG A 41 12.68 9.61 -19.90
C ARG A 41 12.14 8.45 -19.06
N ASP A 42 11.41 8.74 -17.99
CA ASP A 42 10.89 7.71 -17.11
C ASP A 42 9.51 7.25 -17.62
N GLY A 43 9.26 5.95 -17.59
CA GLY A 43 7.95 5.40 -17.87
C GLY A 43 6.97 5.64 -16.73
N VAL A 44 5.69 5.44 -16.98
CA VAL A 44 4.64 5.51 -15.96
C VAL A 44 3.67 4.34 -16.14
N LEU A 45 3.50 3.55 -15.10
CA LEU A 45 2.41 2.59 -14.96
C LEU A 45 1.41 3.16 -13.94
N GLY A 46 0.16 3.24 -14.30
CA GLY A 46 -0.91 3.66 -13.39
C GLY A 46 -2.08 2.70 -13.45
N GLU A 47 -2.88 2.70 -12.40
CA GLU A 47 -4.06 1.85 -12.27
C GLU A 47 -5.08 2.11 -13.39
N GLU A 48 -5.31 3.40 -13.77
CA GLU A 48 -6.40 3.79 -14.65
C GLU A 48 -6.00 3.83 -16.14
N TYR A 49 -4.77 4.20 -16.43
CA TYR A 49 -4.29 4.36 -17.82
C TYR A 49 -3.21 3.34 -18.21
N GLY A 50 -2.87 2.39 -17.33
CA GLY A 50 -1.88 1.36 -17.61
C GLY A 50 -0.47 1.90 -17.87
N MET A 51 0.33 1.16 -18.66
CA MET A 51 1.73 1.49 -18.94
C MET A 51 1.86 2.50 -20.07
N SER A 52 2.71 3.53 -19.88
CA SER A 52 3.08 4.44 -20.96
C SER A 52 4.14 3.82 -21.88
N GLU A 53 4.17 4.24 -23.16
CA GLU A 53 5.12 3.75 -24.17
C GLU A 53 6.59 4.00 -23.82
N ALA A 54 6.91 5.02 -23.02
CA ALA A 54 8.28 5.38 -22.63
C ALA A 54 8.96 4.39 -21.66
N ALA A 55 8.22 3.39 -21.14
CA ALA A 55 8.72 2.46 -20.11
C ALA A 55 9.42 1.20 -20.66
N ALA A 56 9.75 1.15 -21.95
CA ALA A 56 10.21 -0.06 -22.60
C ALA A 56 11.74 -0.26 -22.51
N GLY A 57 12.19 -1.05 -21.52
CA GLY A 57 13.56 -1.59 -21.48
C GLY A 57 13.88 -2.30 -20.16
N PRO A 58 14.65 -3.40 -20.17
CA PRO A 58 15.11 -4.04 -18.95
C PRO A 58 15.93 -3.06 -18.09
N GLY A 59 15.56 -2.94 -16.80
CA GLY A 59 16.24 -2.04 -15.86
C GLY A 59 15.88 -0.57 -16.03
N SER A 60 14.89 -0.23 -16.88
CA SER A 60 14.41 1.15 -17.03
C SER A 60 13.74 1.64 -15.76
N ARG A 61 13.95 2.93 -15.47
CA ARG A 61 13.29 3.59 -14.36
C ARG A 61 11.86 3.95 -14.77
N HIS A 62 10.90 3.63 -13.93
CA HIS A 62 9.50 3.98 -14.17
C HIS A 62 8.78 4.28 -12.85
N TRP A 63 7.68 5.01 -12.96
CA TRP A 63 6.80 5.35 -11.84
C TRP A 63 5.59 4.44 -11.84
N VAL A 64 5.20 3.97 -10.66
CA VAL A 64 3.96 3.23 -10.43
C VAL A 64 3.04 4.10 -9.61
N ILE A 65 1.77 4.24 -10.04
CA ILE A 65 0.81 5.17 -9.46
C ILE A 65 -0.50 4.45 -9.17
N ASP A 66 -0.95 4.54 -7.94
CA ASP A 66 -2.35 4.41 -7.57
C ASP A 66 -2.88 5.83 -7.29
N PRO A 67 -3.82 6.34 -8.09
CA PRO A 67 -4.34 7.69 -7.90
C PRO A 67 -5.17 7.84 -6.62
N ILE A 68 -5.99 6.85 -6.27
CA ILE A 68 -6.82 6.83 -5.07
C ILE A 68 -6.93 5.40 -4.51
N ASP A 69 -5.93 4.97 -3.77
CA ASP A 69 -6.03 3.77 -2.95
C ASP A 69 -7.13 3.95 -1.91
N GLY A 70 -8.01 2.95 -1.79
CA GLY A 70 -9.23 3.07 -0.99
C GLY A 70 -10.37 3.79 -1.72
N THR A 71 -10.59 3.55 -3.02
CA THR A 71 -11.67 4.12 -3.84
C THR A 71 -13.05 3.92 -3.21
N LYS A 72 -13.31 2.75 -2.60
CA LYS A 72 -14.57 2.47 -1.89
C LYS A 72 -14.78 3.44 -0.71
N ASN A 73 -13.71 3.73 0.04
CA ASN A 73 -13.71 4.71 1.12
C ASN A 73 -13.95 6.13 0.59
N PHE A 74 -13.24 6.49 -0.49
CA PHE A 74 -13.41 7.79 -1.14
C PHE A 74 -14.87 8.06 -1.55
N ILE A 75 -15.50 7.10 -2.24
CA ILE A 75 -16.88 7.19 -2.69
C ILE A 75 -17.86 7.29 -1.50
N ARG A 76 -17.59 6.58 -0.42
CA ARG A 76 -18.41 6.59 0.80
C ARG A 76 -18.16 7.81 1.69
N GLY A 77 -17.22 8.70 1.33
CA GLY A 77 -16.86 9.86 2.12
C GLY A 77 -16.07 9.54 3.40
N VAL A 78 -15.51 8.31 3.51
CA VAL A 78 -14.60 7.92 4.58
C VAL A 78 -13.23 8.55 4.31
N PRO A 79 -12.57 9.22 5.28
CA PRO A 79 -11.33 9.96 5.04
C PRO A 79 -10.07 9.08 4.90
N ILE A 80 -10.21 7.76 4.88
CA ILE A 80 -9.12 6.79 4.72
C ILE A 80 -8.99 6.46 3.24
N TRP A 81 -8.23 7.26 2.52
CA TRP A 81 -7.85 7.08 1.12
C TRP A 81 -6.57 7.87 0.84
N GLY A 82 -5.79 7.43 -0.13
CA GLY A 82 -4.50 8.03 -0.43
C GLY A 82 -4.10 7.93 -1.88
N THR A 83 -3.14 8.75 -2.29
CA THR A 83 -2.43 8.61 -3.57
C THR A 83 -1.08 7.96 -3.28
N LEU A 84 -0.79 6.86 -3.96
CA LEU A 84 0.44 6.10 -3.84
C LEU A 84 1.30 6.32 -5.09
N ILE A 85 2.59 6.62 -4.87
CA ILE A 85 3.54 6.85 -5.97
C ILE A 85 4.84 6.12 -5.62
N ALA A 86 5.25 5.18 -6.45
CA ALA A 86 6.53 4.50 -6.36
C ALA A 86 7.46 4.87 -7.50
N LEU A 87 8.75 4.94 -7.23
CA LEU A 87 9.80 4.91 -8.25
C LEU A 87 10.40 3.51 -8.29
N MET A 88 10.39 2.92 -9.47
CA MET A 88 10.96 1.60 -9.74
C MET A 88 12.26 1.70 -10.51
N GLU A 89 13.23 0.85 -10.18
CA GLU A 89 14.41 0.54 -10.99
C GLU A 89 14.34 -0.95 -11.39
N GLY A 90 13.95 -1.23 -12.61
CA GLY A 90 13.52 -2.57 -13.00
C GLY A 90 12.32 -3.00 -12.16
N ASP A 91 12.40 -4.17 -11.52
CA ASP A 91 11.34 -4.73 -10.68
C ASP A 91 11.45 -4.28 -9.20
N LYS A 92 12.42 -3.42 -8.86
CA LYS A 92 12.68 -3.02 -7.49
C LYS A 92 12.11 -1.63 -7.20
N PRO A 93 11.19 -1.47 -6.25
CA PRO A 93 10.79 -0.16 -5.74
C PRO A 93 11.92 0.44 -4.90
N VAL A 94 12.41 1.63 -5.30
CA VAL A 94 13.52 2.32 -4.66
C VAL A 94 13.10 3.57 -3.88
N ALA A 95 11.93 4.12 -4.17
CA ALA A 95 11.33 5.19 -3.39
C ALA A 95 9.80 5.08 -3.42
N GLY A 96 9.16 5.47 -2.33
CA GLY A 96 7.71 5.47 -2.18
C GLY A 96 7.21 6.73 -1.50
N LEU A 97 6.04 7.18 -1.93
CA LEU A 97 5.28 8.28 -1.34
C LEU A 97 3.82 7.85 -1.21
N VAL A 98 3.26 8.04 -0.03
CA VAL A 98 1.83 7.94 0.25
C VAL A 98 1.33 9.31 0.67
N SER A 99 0.28 9.81 0.05
CA SER A 99 -0.35 11.09 0.39
C SER A 99 -1.83 10.87 0.74
N ALA A 100 -2.20 11.06 2.00
CA ALA A 100 -3.58 11.01 2.49
C ALA A 100 -4.09 12.43 2.82
N PRO A 101 -4.59 13.16 1.81
CA PRO A 101 -4.91 14.58 1.98
C PRO A 101 -6.08 14.83 2.92
N ALA A 102 -7.03 13.89 3.03
CA ALA A 102 -8.14 13.99 3.97
C ALA A 102 -7.69 13.85 5.44
N LEU A 103 -6.55 13.16 5.69
CA LEU A 103 -5.90 13.08 6.99
C LEU A 103 -4.87 14.22 7.20
N GLY A 104 -4.56 15.00 6.15
CA GLY A 104 -3.52 16.01 6.19
C GLY A 104 -2.12 15.43 6.40
N ARG A 105 -1.86 14.20 5.96
CA ARG A 105 -0.65 13.44 6.27
C ARG A 105 -0.02 12.82 5.02
N ARG A 106 1.29 12.67 5.04
CA ARG A 106 2.09 11.99 4.02
C ARG A 106 3.14 11.11 4.68
N TRP A 107 3.52 10.04 3.99
CA TRP A 107 4.62 9.15 4.34
C TRP A 107 5.49 8.97 3.12
N TRP A 108 6.80 8.88 3.32
CA TRP A 108 7.74 8.62 2.25
C TRP A 108 8.98 7.93 2.76
N GLY A 109 9.60 7.17 1.89
CA GLY A 109 10.86 6.47 2.14
C GLY A 109 11.61 6.26 0.83
N ALA A 110 12.93 6.19 0.92
CA ALA A 110 13.77 5.84 -0.22
C ALA A 110 14.96 5.01 0.28
N THR A 111 15.40 4.06 -0.52
CA THR A 111 16.45 3.10 -0.17
C THR A 111 17.70 3.81 0.40
N GLY A 112 18.07 3.46 1.63
CA GLY A 112 19.22 4.03 2.36
C GLY A 112 18.98 5.41 2.96
N HIS A 113 17.77 5.96 2.91
CA HIS A 113 17.49 7.33 3.38
C HIS A 113 16.53 7.39 4.57
N GLY A 114 15.99 6.24 5.01
CA GLY A 114 15.00 6.15 6.07
C GLY A 114 13.60 6.48 5.60
N ALA A 115 12.64 6.26 6.51
CA ALA A 115 11.23 6.57 6.31
C ALA A 115 10.79 7.75 7.19
N TYR A 116 9.88 8.56 6.67
CA TYR A 116 9.42 9.79 7.30
C TYR A 116 7.91 9.95 7.17
N ALA A 117 7.31 10.63 8.15
CA ALA A 117 5.91 11.04 8.10
C ALA A 117 5.75 12.51 8.47
N GLY A 118 4.81 13.19 7.84
CA GLY A 118 4.51 14.59 8.12
C GLY A 118 3.54 15.20 7.12
N ARG A 119 3.11 16.41 7.38
CA ARG A 119 2.29 17.16 6.43
C ARG A 119 3.11 17.69 5.24
N HIS A 120 4.34 18.08 5.53
CA HIS A 120 5.31 18.62 4.59
C HIS A 120 6.71 18.11 4.95
N GLN A 121 7.66 18.19 4.02
CA GLN A 121 9.04 17.78 4.26
C GLN A 121 9.68 18.58 5.42
N ALA A 122 9.43 19.89 5.48
CA ALA A 122 9.79 20.71 6.64
C ALA A 122 8.91 20.30 7.84
N GLY A 123 9.54 19.82 8.91
CA GLY A 123 8.85 19.33 10.11
C GLY A 123 8.40 17.86 10.05
N ALA A 124 8.86 17.10 9.05
CA ALA A 124 8.67 15.65 9.03
C ALA A 124 9.46 14.97 10.16
N THR A 125 8.89 13.90 10.70
CA THR A 125 9.54 13.04 11.69
C THR A 125 9.97 11.73 11.05
N ARG A 126 11.14 11.23 11.44
CA ARG A 126 11.55 9.88 11.07
C ARG A 126 10.64 8.89 11.79
N ILE A 127 10.20 7.86 11.07
CA ILE A 127 9.33 6.81 11.60
C ILE A 127 10.08 5.49 11.66
N GLN A 128 9.62 4.61 12.55
CA GLN A 128 10.12 3.25 12.67
C GLN A 128 9.02 2.32 13.19
N VAL A 129 9.12 1.05 12.83
CA VAL A 129 8.23 0.00 13.29
C VAL A 129 8.36 -0.24 14.80
N SER A 130 7.40 -0.98 15.38
CA SER A 130 7.41 -1.36 16.80
C SER A 130 8.48 -2.40 17.12
N ALA A 131 8.74 -2.61 18.41
CA ALA A 131 9.63 -3.65 18.93
C ALA A 131 8.85 -4.85 19.53
N VAL A 132 7.56 -4.98 19.28
CA VAL A 132 6.74 -6.11 19.74
C VAL A 132 7.26 -7.40 19.12
N ASN A 133 7.55 -8.40 19.94
CA ASN A 133 8.17 -9.66 19.52
C ASN A 133 7.38 -10.92 19.89
N ARG A 134 6.17 -10.75 20.43
CA ARG A 134 5.25 -11.85 20.76
C ARG A 134 3.91 -11.59 20.09
N LEU A 135 3.38 -12.60 19.41
CA LEU A 135 2.09 -12.50 18.74
C LEU A 135 0.95 -12.12 19.71
N ALA A 136 0.99 -12.63 20.95
CA ALA A 136 0.00 -12.33 21.98
C ALA A 136 -0.05 -10.85 22.41
N ASP A 137 1.00 -10.07 22.12
CA ASP A 137 1.07 -8.64 22.42
C ASP A 137 0.84 -7.78 21.17
N ALA A 138 0.66 -8.42 20.00
CA ALA A 138 0.61 -7.74 18.70
C ALA A 138 -0.76 -7.12 18.39
N SER A 139 -0.72 -5.98 17.73
CA SER A 139 -1.85 -5.40 17.00
C SER A 139 -1.80 -5.84 15.53
N PHE A 140 -2.88 -6.48 15.08
CA PHE A 140 -3.00 -7.12 13.77
C PHE A 140 -4.04 -6.42 12.90
N CYS A 141 -3.71 -6.17 11.65
CA CYS A 141 -4.61 -5.59 10.65
C CYS A 141 -4.75 -6.51 9.44
N TYR A 142 -5.91 -6.46 8.81
CA TYR A 142 -6.26 -7.28 7.67
C TYR A 142 -7.23 -6.51 6.75
N SER A 143 -7.39 -6.99 5.52
CA SER A 143 -8.37 -6.50 4.57
C SER A 143 -9.71 -7.25 4.67
N SER A 144 -10.54 -7.17 3.63
CA SER A 144 -11.88 -7.76 3.58
C SER A 144 -11.88 -9.28 3.82
N LEU A 145 -12.72 -9.78 4.74
CA LEU A 145 -12.82 -11.20 5.06
C LEU A 145 -13.25 -12.05 3.86
N GLY A 146 -14.09 -11.52 2.96
CA GLY A 146 -14.53 -12.25 1.76
C GLY A 146 -13.35 -12.67 0.88
N THR A 147 -12.38 -11.80 0.68
CA THR A 147 -11.17 -12.12 -0.11
C THR A 147 -10.32 -13.20 0.57
N TRP A 148 -10.24 -13.22 1.90
CA TRP A 148 -9.59 -14.30 2.66
C TRP A 148 -10.30 -15.65 2.47
N GLU A 149 -11.65 -15.65 2.41
CA GLU A 149 -12.44 -16.85 2.14
C GLU A 149 -12.20 -17.39 0.73
N GLU A 150 -12.24 -16.51 -0.28
CA GLU A 150 -12.00 -16.83 -1.70
C GLU A 150 -10.61 -17.44 -1.93
N THR A 151 -9.60 -16.98 -1.20
CA THR A 151 -8.22 -17.53 -1.28
C THR A 151 -8.03 -18.82 -0.48
N GLY A 152 -9.05 -19.26 0.30
CA GLY A 152 -8.98 -20.46 1.13
C GLY A 152 -8.06 -20.32 2.35
N ARG A 153 -7.76 -19.09 2.79
CA ARG A 153 -6.88 -18.80 3.93
C ARG A 153 -7.59 -18.12 5.10
N LEU A 154 -8.93 -18.13 5.11
CA LEU A 154 -9.71 -17.48 6.16
C LEU A 154 -9.46 -18.09 7.54
N GLU A 155 -9.52 -19.44 7.69
CA GLU A 155 -9.31 -20.07 8.99
C GLU A 155 -7.90 -19.84 9.57
N PRO A 156 -6.80 -20.00 8.82
CA PRO A 156 -5.47 -19.62 9.30
C PRO A 156 -5.38 -18.16 9.77
N MET A 157 -6.02 -17.24 9.05
CA MET A 157 -6.05 -15.83 9.43
C MET A 157 -6.87 -15.61 10.72
N LEU A 158 -8.03 -16.25 10.85
CA LEU A 158 -8.84 -16.20 12.08
C LEU A 158 -8.10 -16.81 13.28
N ASP A 159 -7.29 -17.84 13.07
CA ASP A 159 -6.46 -18.43 14.13
C ASP A 159 -5.38 -17.46 14.63
N ILE A 160 -4.79 -16.65 13.74
CA ILE A 160 -3.91 -15.57 14.16
C ILE A 160 -4.69 -14.52 14.97
N MET A 161 -5.88 -14.12 14.50
CA MET A 161 -6.71 -13.12 15.19
C MET A 161 -7.12 -13.54 16.60
N ARG A 162 -7.25 -14.84 16.86
CA ARG A 162 -7.53 -15.40 18.21
C ARG A 162 -6.33 -15.33 19.14
N GLN A 163 -5.11 -15.23 18.62
CA GLN A 163 -3.85 -15.25 19.37
C GLN A 163 -3.29 -13.86 19.66
N VAL A 164 -3.67 -12.84 18.86
CA VAL A 164 -3.14 -11.48 19.01
C VAL A 164 -3.84 -10.71 20.11
N TRP A 165 -3.15 -9.70 20.66
CA TRP A 165 -3.75 -8.77 21.62
C TRP A 165 -4.97 -8.05 21.06
N ARG A 166 -4.89 -7.63 19.78
CA ARG A 166 -5.95 -6.84 19.13
C ARG A 166 -5.93 -7.05 17.62
N SER A 167 -7.12 -7.13 17.00
CA SER A 167 -7.29 -7.10 15.55
C SER A 167 -8.22 -5.97 15.14
N ARG A 168 -7.89 -5.27 14.03
CA ARG A 168 -8.71 -4.24 13.39
C ARG A 168 -8.46 -4.24 11.89
N ALA A 169 -9.53 -4.03 11.11
CA ALA A 169 -9.45 -3.75 9.68
C ALA A 169 -9.44 -2.24 9.47
N TYR A 170 -8.28 -1.64 9.38
CA TYR A 170 -8.15 -0.21 9.07
C TYR A 170 -8.29 0.06 7.58
N GLY A 171 -7.96 -0.93 6.75
CA GLY A 171 -8.10 -0.93 5.29
C GLY A 171 -6.95 -0.26 4.55
N ASP A 172 -6.78 -0.76 3.34
CA ASP A 172 -5.96 -0.19 2.29
C ASP A 172 -4.54 0.24 2.76
N PHE A 173 -3.93 1.22 2.15
CA PHE A 173 -2.60 1.77 2.52
C PHE A 173 -2.45 2.11 4.00
N TYR A 174 -3.55 2.46 4.69
CA TYR A 174 -3.44 3.04 6.03
C TYR A 174 -2.96 2.04 7.08
N GLY A 175 -3.33 0.76 6.95
CA GLY A 175 -2.77 -0.31 7.79
C GLY A 175 -1.25 -0.39 7.71
N TYR A 176 -0.69 -0.29 6.51
CA TYR A 176 0.75 -0.30 6.28
C TYR A 176 1.45 0.94 6.84
N MET A 177 0.81 2.11 6.74
CA MET A 177 1.38 3.34 7.30
C MET A 177 1.38 3.34 8.82
N LEU A 178 0.35 2.80 9.47
CA LEU A 178 0.32 2.58 10.91
C LEU A 178 1.42 1.60 11.36
N LEU A 179 1.69 0.56 10.56
CA LEU A 179 2.78 -0.37 10.81
C LEU A 179 4.15 0.34 10.72
N ALA A 180 4.38 1.12 9.67
CA ALA A 180 5.61 1.87 9.50
C ALA A 180 5.86 2.90 10.62
N GLU A 181 4.80 3.38 11.28
CA GLU A 181 4.88 4.26 12.45
C GLU A 181 4.99 3.53 13.80
N GLY A 182 4.94 2.19 13.80
CA GLY A 182 5.00 1.37 15.02
C GLY A 182 3.69 1.33 15.82
N ALA A 183 2.58 1.80 15.24
CA ALA A 183 1.25 1.74 15.86
C ALA A 183 0.50 0.42 15.56
N LEU A 184 1.04 -0.37 14.65
CA LEU A 184 0.56 -1.68 14.23
C LEU A 184 1.77 -2.60 14.06
N ASP A 185 1.61 -3.90 14.29
CA ASP A 185 2.72 -4.85 14.27
C ASP A 185 2.69 -5.76 13.04
N VAL A 186 1.50 -6.05 12.53
CA VAL A 186 1.27 -6.93 11.37
C VAL A 186 0.11 -6.41 10.54
N MET A 187 0.32 -6.32 9.20
CA MET A 187 -0.73 -6.05 8.21
C MET A 187 -0.68 -7.14 7.15
N VAL A 188 -1.85 -7.70 6.80
CA VAL A 188 -1.94 -8.80 5.84
C VAL A 188 -3.07 -8.56 4.83
N GLU A 189 -2.79 -8.85 3.56
CA GLU A 189 -3.77 -8.81 2.48
C GLU A 189 -3.57 -9.97 1.50
N PRO A 190 -4.64 -10.71 1.17
CA PRO A 190 -4.53 -11.89 0.32
C PRO A 190 -4.53 -11.56 -1.17
N GLU A 191 -4.91 -10.34 -1.54
CA GLU A 191 -4.98 -9.90 -2.93
C GLU A 191 -4.62 -8.42 -3.03
N LEU A 192 -3.63 -8.11 -3.89
CA LEU A 192 -3.13 -6.76 -4.15
C LEU A 192 -2.63 -6.65 -5.59
N SER A 193 -2.81 -5.49 -6.18
CA SER A 193 -2.15 -5.11 -7.42
C SER A 193 -0.77 -4.47 -7.16
N LEU A 194 0.03 -4.35 -8.21
CA LEU A 194 1.36 -3.74 -8.12
C LEU A 194 1.30 -2.29 -7.58
N TRP A 195 0.31 -1.52 -8.01
CA TRP A 195 0.16 -0.11 -7.60
C TRP A 195 -0.25 0.05 -6.15
N ASP A 196 -0.94 -0.93 -5.54
CA ASP A 196 -1.32 -0.91 -4.13
C ASP A 196 -0.10 -1.07 -3.19
N VAL A 197 0.94 -1.80 -3.63
CA VAL A 197 2.04 -2.21 -2.74
C VAL A 197 3.39 -1.57 -3.06
N ALA A 198 3.64 -1.18 -4.31
CA ALA A 198 4.97 -0.71 -4.73
C ALA A 198 5.49 0.49 -3.92
N ALA A 199 4.63 1.45 -3.58
CA ALA A 199 5.01 2.62 -2.78
C ALA A 199 5.23 2.27 -1.29
N LEU A 200 4.56 1.25 -0.80
CA LEU A 200 4.60 0.84 0.61
C LEU A 200 5.91 0.15 0.97
N ILE A 201 6.47 -0.64 0.04
CA ILE A 201 7.69 -1.43 0.26
C ILE A 201 8.86 -0.57 0.75
N PRO A 202 9.30 0.50 0.06
CA PRO A 202 10.43 1.29 0.55
C PRO A 202 10.12 2.03 1.85
N ILE A 203 8.87 2.44 2.09
CA ILE A 203 8.48 3.09 3.34
C ILE A 203 8.61 2.12 4.52
N ILE A 204 8.05 0.91 4.38
CA ILE A 204 8.08 -0.12 5.44
C ILE A 204 9.50 -0.59 5.69
N THR A 205 10.25 -0.90 4.65
CA THR A 205 11.63 -1.38 4.75
C THR A 205 12.54 -0.35 5.41
N GLU A 206 12.43 0.90 5.02
CA GLU A 206 13.23 2.01 5.58
C GLU A 206 12.79 2.41 7.00
N ALA A 207 11.57 2.03 7.41
CA ALA A 207 11.12 2.09 8.80
C ALA A 207 11.62 0.92 9.65
N GLY A 208 12.33 -0.06 9.06
CA GLY A 208 12.85 -1.26 9.74
C GLY A 208 11.88 -2.45 9.74
N GLY A 209 10.77 -2.38 9.00
CA GLY A 209 9.81 -3.47 8.82
C GLY A 209 10.22 -4.45 7.73
N HIS A 210 9.46 -5.51 7.62
CA HIS A 210 9.60 -6.55 6.61
C HIS A 210 8.29 -6.71 5.84
N ILE A 211 8.38 -6.90 4.51
CA ILE A 211 7.22 -7.12 3.64
C ILE A 211 7.54 -8.15 2.56
N THR A 212 6.67 -9.16 2.44
CA THR A 212 6.70 -10.21 1.41
C THR A 212 5.29 -10.48 0.89
N ASP A 213 5.17 -11.32 -0.13
CA ASP A 213 3.89 -11.95 -0.44
C ASP A 213 3.54 -13.06 0.59
N LEU A 214 2.39 -13.72 0.43
CA LEU A 214 1.94 -14.83 1.27
C LEU A 214 2.73 -16.14 1.07
N ASP A 215 3.64 -16.18 0.10
CA ASP A 215 4.56 -17.28 -0.14
C ASP A 215 5.99 -16.96 0.35
N GLY A 216 6.18 -15.80 1.01
CA GLY A 216 7.46 -15.34 1.54
C GLY A 216 8.40 -14.73 0.49
N ARG A 217 7.92 -14.44 -0.73
CA ARG A 217 8.74 -13.83 -1.78
C ARG A 217 8.78 -12.32 -1.59
N PRO A 218 9.97 -11.68 -1.65
CA PRO A 218 10.08 -10.24 -1.58
C PRO A 218 9.66 -9.57 -2.90
N GLY A 219 9.23 -8.29 -2.81
CA GLY A 219 8.89 -7.49 -3.98
C GLY A 219 7.39 -7.36 -4.22
N PRO A 220 7.01 -6.51 -5.20
CA PRO A 220 5.62 -6.12 -5.40
C PRO A 220 4.82 -7.07 -6.32
N GLY A 221 5.44 -8.11 -6.86
CA GLY A 221 4.86 -8.96 -7.92
C GLY A 221 4.03 -10.16 -7.43
N GLY A 222 3.91 -10.37 -6.12
CA GLY A 222 3.30 -11.59 -5.55
C GLY A 222 1.77 -11.57 -5.47
N GLY A 223 1.12 -10.46 -5.76
CA GLY A 223 -0.34 -10.31 -5.73
C GLY A 223 -0.96 -10.40 -4.34
N SER A 224 -0.17 -10.39 -3.29
CA SER A 224 -0.58 -10.42 -1.88
C SER A 224 0.50 -9.79 -1.01
N ALA A 225 0.22 -9.51 0.27
CA ALA A 225 1.23 -8.99 1.18
C ALA A 225 1.08 -9.47 2.63
N ILE A 226 2.23 -9.73 3.27
CA ILE A 226 2.44 -9.73 4.71
C ILE A 226 3.44 -8.64 5.00
N ALA A 227 3.04 -7.61 5.72
CA ALA A 227 3.94 -6.61 6.27
C ALA A 227 4.00 -6.76 7.80
N SER A 228 5.18 -6.62 8.39
CA SER A 228 5.36 -6.75 9.83
C SER A 228 6.50 -5.85 10.33
N ASN A 229 6.62 -5.74 11.64
CA ASN A 229 7.75 -5.10 12.31
C ASN A 229 9.07 -5.91 12.22
N GLY A 230 9.11 -6.99 11.43
CA GLY A 230 10.25 -7.88 11.26
C GLY A 230 10.33 -9.00 12.31
N HIS A 231 10.02 -8.74 13.57
CA HIS A 231 10.08 -9.74 14.64
C HIS A 231 9.01 -10.83 14.50
N LEU A 232 7.85 -10.49 13.95
CA LEU A 232 6.69 -11.39 13.85
C LEU A 232 6.51 -11.99 12.45
N HIS A 233 7.38 -11.65 11.48
CA HIS A 233 7.17 -11.96 10.08
C HIS A 233 7.07 -13.47 9.82
N GLU A 234 8.08 -14.22 10.24
CA GLU A 234 8.18 -15.66 10.01
C GLU A 234 7.07 -16.46 10.75
N ASP A 235 6.67 -16.02 11.95
CA ASP A 235 5.58 -16.67 12.69
C ASP A 235 4.24 -16.48 11.94
N VAL A 236 3.96 -15.27 11.45
CA VAL A 236 2.74 -14.99 10.69
C VAL A 236 2.76 -15.70 9.33
N LEU A 237 3.89 -15.66 8.61
CA LEU A 237 4.05 -16.33 7.32
C LEU A 237 3.80 -17.84 7.45
N THR A 238 4.39 -18.49 8.45
CA THR A 238 4.21 -19.93 8.72
C THR A 238 2.75 -20.26 9.02
N LYS A 239 2.07 -19.44 9.81
CA LYS A 239 0.65 -19.65 10.17
C LYS A 239 -0.30 -19.45 8.98
N LEU A 240 0.01 -18.53 8.05
CA LEU A 240 -0.78 -18.27 6.84
C LEU A 240 -0.44 -19.20 5.68
N ALA A 241 0.62 -20.00 5.77
CA ALA A 241 0.96 -20.96 4.73
C ALA A 241 -0.21 -21.94 4.49
N ARG A 242 -0.45 -22.30 3.22
CA ARG A 242 -1.49 -23.30 2.89
C ARG A 242 -1.15 -24.61 3.58
N GLN A 243 -2.08 -25.09 4.39
CA GLN A 243 -2.03 -26.48 4.88
C GLN A 243 -2.35 -27.38 3.68
N HIS A 244 -1.39 -28.21 3.27
CA HIS A 244 -1.56 -29.21 2.22
C HIS A 244 -2.37 -30.40 2.71
#